data_79eb7c703cedbe57cee9a0ea0e6c440c
#
_entry.id   79eb7c703cedbe57cee9a0ea0e6c440c
#
_cell.length_a   1.000
_cell.length_b   1.000
_cell.length_c   1.000
_cell.angle_alpha   90.00
_cell.angle_beta   90.00
_cell.angle_gamma   90.00
#
_symmetry.space_group_name_H-M   'P 1'
#
loop_
_entity.id
_entity.type
_entity.pdbx_description
1 polymer ?
#
loop_
_entity_poly.entity_id
_entity_poly.type
_entity_poly.pdbx_seq_one_letter_code
_entity_poly.pdbx_strand_id
1 'polypeptide(L)'
;PIKEEEIKGHFPNIYRRCLEEGYDVTKDPIPVVPAQHYFMGGIWVDSEKSRTSAEHLYAIGETSCNGVHGANRLASNSLLESLVFAGRAAKSITENPGKVDETMVEKLDLNKYEDLDKLREEYKKLVLDEIERVKEARKGEEQ
;
A
#
# COMPACT_ATOMS: atom_id res chain seq x y z
N PRO A 1 3.93 -27.97 -15.97
CA PRO A 1 3.14 -28.38 -14.82
C PRO A 1 4.07 -28.70 -13.65
N ILE A 2 3.74 -28.25 -12.46
CA ILE A 2 4.47 -28.54 -11.20
C ILE A 2 4.09 -29.94 -10.79
N LYS A 3 5.03 -30.73 -10.30
CA LYS A 3 4.77 -32.10 -9.86
C LYS A 3 3.98 -32.10 -8.54
N GLU A 4 3.16 -33.13 -8.35
CA GLU A 4 2.35 -33.31 -7.12
C GLU A 4 3.18 -33.23 -5.85
N GLU A 5 4.34 -33.87 -5.82
CA GLU A 5 5.27 -33.89 -4.67
C GLU A 5 5.81 -32.48 -4.35
N GLU A 6 6.07 -31.67 -5.39
CA GLU A 6 6.52 -30.28 -5.24
C GLU A 6 5.40 -29.40 -4.68
N ILE A 7 4.15 -29.57 -5.16
CA ILE A 7 3.00 -28.84 -4.63
C ILE A 7 2.80 -29.18 -3.15
N LYS A 8 2.78 -30.45 -2.79
CA LYS A 8 2.59 -30.90 -1.41
C LYS A 8 3.77 -30.52 -0.49
N GLY A 9 4.98 -30.53 -1.01
CA GLY A 9 6.18 -30.20 -0.25
C GLY A 9 6.39 -28.72 -0.02
N HIS A 10 6.22 -27.90 -1.07
CA HIS A 10 6.47 -26.46 -1.01
C HIS A 10 5.26 -25.64 -0.56
N PHE A 11 4.04 -26.12 -0.84
CA PHE A 11 2.80 -25.39 -0.55
C PHE A 11 1.79 -26.20 0.28
N PRO A 12 2.20 -26.84 1.39
CA PRO A 12 1.32 -27.78 2.12
C PRO A 12 0.05 -27.11 2.66
N ASN A 13 0.13 -25.85 3.07
CA ASN A 13 -1.02 -25.12 3.60
C ASN A 13 -2.02 -24.77 2.49
N ILE A 14 -1.54 -24.36 1.31
CA ILE A 14 -2.39 -24.08 0.16
C ILE A 14 -3.05 -25.37 -0.31
N TYR A 15 -2.30 -26.47 -0.42
CA TYR A 15 -2.82 -27.77 -0.80
C TYR A 15 -3.93 -28.22 0.14
N ARG A 16 -3.70 -28.17 1.46
CA ARG A 16 -4.70 -28.52 2.48
C ARG A 16 -5.95 -27.65 2.36
N ARG A 17 -5.78 -26.33 2.24
CA ARG A 17 -6.89 -25.41 2.14
C ARG A 17 -7.75 -25.68 0.90
N CYS A 18 -7.14 -25.96 -0.24
CA CYS A 18 -7.87 -26.33 -1.46
C CYS A 18 -8.67 -27.62 -1.26
N LEU A 19 -8.09 -28.63 -0.60
CA LEU A 19 -8.81 -29.89 -0.30
C LEU A 19 -9.98 -29.67 0.64
N GLU A 20 -9.87 -28.83 1.65
CA GLU A 20 -10.96 -28.48 2.56
C GLU A 20 -12.16 -27.85 1.81
N GLU A 21 -11.88 -27.12 0.74
CA GLU A 21 -12.88 -26.54 -0.15
C GLU A 21 -13.32 -27.47 -1.30
N GLY A 22 -12.85 -28.73 -1.31
CA GLY A 22 -13.23 -29.76 -2.26
C GLY A 22 -12.42 -29.78 -3.56
N TYR A 23 -11.28 -29.11 -3.62
CA TYR A 23 -10.43 -29.05 -4.82
C TYR A 23 -9.08 -29.73 -4.58
N ASP A 24 -8.76 -30.75 -5.38
CA ASP A 24 -7.41 -31.32 -5.41
C ASP A 24 -6.56 -30.56 -6.44
N VAL A 25 -5.84 -29.54 -5.98
CA VAL A 25 -5.01 -28.67 -6.84
C VAL A 25 -3.92 -29.42 -7.61
N THR A 26 -3.64 -30.67 -7.27
CA THR A 26 -2.69 -31.52 -8.03
C THR A 26 -3.34 -32.16 -9.27
N LYS A 27 -4.67 -32.18 -9.34
CA LYS A 27 -5.46 -32.82 -10.39
C LYS A 27 -6.42 -31.84 -11.08
N ASP A 28 -7.03 -30.97 -10.28
CA ASP A 28 -8.13 -30.13 -10.70
C ASP A 28 -7.73 -28.66 -10.81
N PRO A 29 -8.27 -27.90 -11.77
CA PRO A 29 -8.21 -26.45 -11.75
C PRO A 29 -8.97 -25.89 -10.55
N ILE A 30 -8.41 -24.89 -9.90
CA ILE A 30 -9.09 -24.16 -8.83
C ILE A 30 -9.79 -22.90 -9.38
N PRO A 31 -10.98 -22.56 -8.87
CA PRO A 31 -11.64 -21.32 -9.25
C PRO A 31 -10.84 -20.12 -8.72
N VAL A 32 -10.61 -19.16 -9.59
CA VAL A 32 -9.93 -17.91 -9.25
C VAL A 32 -10.75 -16.71 -9.71
N VAL A 33 -10.64 -15.62 -8.98
CA VAL A 33 -11.26 -14.35 -9.35
C VAL A 33 -10.19 -13.26 -9.40
N PRO A 34 -10.25 -12.32 -10.34
CA PRO A 34 -9.42 -11.12 -10.27
C PRO A 34 -9.76 -10.34 -9.02
N ALA A 35 -8.76 -10.06 -8.21
CA ALA A 35 -8.92 -9.25 -7.00
C ALA A 35 -7.76 -8.27 -6.87
N GLN A 36 -8.03 -7.14 -6.26
CA GLN A 36 -6.96 -6.22 -5.90
C GLN A 36 -6.10 -6.88 -4.82
N HIS A 37 -4.80 -6.93 -5.05
CA HIS A 37 -3.84 -7.55 -4.14
C HIS A 37 -2.91 -6.51 -3.50
N TYR A 38 -2.45 -5.54 -4.27
CA TYR A 38 -1.51 -4.51 -3.85
C TYR A 38 -2.10 -3.14 -4.14
N PHE A 39 -1.98 -2.22 -3.18
CA PHE A 39 -2.42 -0.85 -3.36
C PHE A 39 -1.40 -0.09 -4.22
N MET A 40 -1.80 0.22 -5.46
CA MET A 40 -0.96 0.99 -6.38
C MET A 40 -1.22 2.49 -6.20
N GLY A 41 -0.15 3.28 -6.24
CA GLY A 41 -0.18 4.69 -5.90
C GLY A 41 0.24 4.90 -4.44
N GLY A 42 -0.45 5.76 -3.71
CA GLY A 42 -0.14 6.07 -2.32
C GLY A 42 0.29 7.51 -2.11
N ILE A 43 0.87 7.79 -0.97
CA ILE A 43 1.36 9.11 -0.61
C ILE A 43 2.58 9.43 -1.47
N TRP A 44 2.52 10.54 -2.22
CA TRP A 44 3.65 11.00 -3.02
C TRP A 44 4.86 11.32 -2.13
N VAL A 45 6.02 10.78 -2.50
CA VAL A 45 7.29 11.01 -1.81
C VAL A 45 8.43 11.23 -2.80
N ASP A 46 9.48 11.92 -2.36
CA ASP A 46 10.72 11.99 -3.12
C ASP A 46 11.41 10.61 -3.15
N SER A 47 12.04 10.29 -4.28
CA SER A 47 12.69 9.01 -4.52
C SER A 47 14.03 8.82 -3.79
N GLU A 48 14.57 9.85 -3.17
CA GLU A 48 15.88 9.79 -2.50
C GLU A 48 15.72 9.50 -1.01
N LYS A 49 14.79 10.18 -0.35
CA LYS A 49 14.65 10.20 1.12
C LYS A 49 13.28 9.74 1.62
N SER A 50 12.33 9.48 0.70
CA SER A 50 10.95 9.09 1.01
C SER A 50 10.19 10.14 1.82
N ARG A 51 10.49 11.43 1.64
CA ARG A 51 9.80 12.53 2.29
C ARG A 51 8.51 12.85 1.54
N THR A 52 7.48 13.16 2.29
CA THR A 52 6.25 13.75 1.74
C THR A 52 6.38 15.26 1.57
N SER A 53 5.33 15.91 1.10
CA SER A 53 5.24 17.39 1.07
C SER A 53 5.07 18.01 2.46
N ALA A 54 4.70 17.23 3.47
CA ALA A 54 4.60 17.67 4.85
C ALA A 54 5.95 17.51 5.55
N GLU A 55 6.33 18.50 6.35
CA GLU A 55 7.55 18.43 7.14
C GLU A 55 7.51 17.27 8.14
N HIS A 56 8.64 16.61 8.32
CA HIS A 56 8.83 15.48 9.24
C HIS A 56 7.94 14.26 8.98
N LEU A 57 7.25 14.21 7.83
CA LEU A 57 6.42 13.07 7.44
C LEU A 57 7.08 12.30 6.30
N TYR A 58 7.19 11.00 6.48
CA TYR A 58 7.75 10.04 5.53
C TYR A 58 6.72 8.97 5.20
N ALA A 59 6.76 8.43 3.99
CA ALA A 59 5.99 7.25 3.63
C ALA A 59 6.88 6.27 2.86
N ILE A 60 6.75 4.99 3.18
CA ILE A 60 7.56 3.90 2.61
C ILE A 60 6.72 2.68 2.29
N GLY A 61 7.21 1.81 1.41
CA GLY A 61 6.54 0.58 1.02
C GLY A 61 5.22 0.83 0.31
N GLU A 62 4.27 -0.05 0.49
CA GLU A 62 2.97 -0.03 -0.19
C GLU A 62 2.17 1.27 0.01
N THR A 63 2.40 1.95 1.13
CA THR A 63 1.75 3.24 1.42
C THR A 63 2.29 4.39 0.58
N SER A 64 3.49 4.26 0.00
CA SER A 64 4.18 5.34 -0.72
C SER A 64 4.05 5.24 -2.23
N CYS A 65 4.11 6.41 -2.88
CA CYS A 65 4.26 6.55 -4.32
C CYS A 65 5.56 7.30 -4.62
N ASN A 66 6.65 6.57 -4.78
CA ASN A 66 7.98 7.10 -5.10
C ASN A 66 8.31 7.04 -6.60
N GLY A 67 7.39 6.57 -7.43
CA GLY A 67 7.54 6.48 -8.88
C GLY A 67 8.39 5.31 -9.39
N VAL A 68 9.02 4.50 -8.54
CA VAL A 68 9.94 3.43 -8.95
C VAL A 68 9.28 2.34 -9.80
N HIS A 69 7.99 2.13 -9.61
CA HIS A 69 7.24 1.12 -10.38
C HIS A 69 6.70 1.63 -11.71
N GLY A 70 6.73 2.94 -11.95
CA GLY A 70 6.18 3.51 -13.17
C GLY A 70 4.72 3.11 -13.41
N ALA A 71 4.40 2.80 -14.65
CA ALA A 71 3.04 2.40 -15.06
C ALA A 71 2.68 0.95 -14.69
N ASN A 72 3.66 0.09 -14.36
CA ASN A 72 3.41 -1.33 -14.13
C ASN A 72 4.40 -1.92 -13.12
N ARG A 73 3.91 -2.31 -11.95
CA ARG A 73 4.70 -2.91 -10.89
C ARG A 73 5.08 -4.36 -11.19
N LEU A 74 6.36 -4.68 -11.04
CA LEU A 74 6.81 -6.07 -10.97
C LEU A 74 6.72 -6.56 -9.53
N ALA A 75 5.97 -7.65 -9.30
CA ALA A 75 5.61 -8.14 -7.96
C ALA A 75 6.81 -8.31 -7.00
N SER A 76 7.88 -8.93 -7.46
CA SER A 76 9.09 -9.15 -6.64
C SER A 76 9.79 -7.86 -6.20
N ASN A 77 9.64 -6.77 -6.94
CA ASN A 77 10.33 -5.51 -6.66
C ASN A 77 9.73 -4.76 -5.48
N SER A 78 8.48 -5.01 -5.09
CA SER A 78 7.85 -4.31 -3.97
C SER A 78 8.50 -4.59 -2.62
N LEU A 79 8.94 -5.83 -2.37
CA LEU A 79 9.65 -6.15 -1.13
C LEU A 79 11.02 -5.48 -1.09
N LEU A 80 11.72 -5.49 -2.21
CA LEU A 80 13.02 -4.83 -2.32
C LEU A 80 12.88 -3.31 -2.18
N GLU A 81 11.88 -2.72 -2.82
CA GLU A 81 11.55 -1.32 -2.67
C GLU A 81 11.33 -0.95 -1.20
N SER A 82 10.46 -1.68 -0.50
CA SER A 82 10.15 -1.41 0.91
C SER A 82 11.43 -1.40 1.77
N LEU A 83 12.33 -2.35 1.58
CA LEU A 83 13.59 -2.44 2.34
C LEU A 83 14.55 -1.29 2.00
N VAL A 84 14.77 -1.03 0.73
CA VAL A 84 15.72 -0.01 0.27
C VAL A 84 15.25 1.39 0.68
N PHE A 85 13.99 1.72 0.46
CA PHE A 85 13.46 3.04 0.77
C PHE A 85 13.26 3.25 2.28
N ALA A 86 12.96 2.20 3.05
CA ALA A 86 12.99 2.26 4.51
C ALA A 86 14.39 2.62 5.03
N GLY A 87 15.43 2.01 4.49
CA GLY A 87 16.82 2.33 4.84
C GLY A 87 17.19 3.78 4.50
N ARG A 88 16.76 4.29 3.33
CA ARG A 88 16.96 5.69 2.94
C ARG A 88 16.24 6.67 3.85
N ALA A 89 14.98 6.40 4.18
CA ALA A 89 14.19 7.20 5.10
C ALA A 89 14.81 7.23 6.50
N ALA A 90 15.18 6.07 7.04
CA ALA A 90 15.85 5.97 8.34
C ALA A 90 17.14 6.79 8.40
N LYS A 91 17.98 6.69 7.37
CA LYS A 91 19.19 7.50 7.26
C LYS A 91 18.86 9.00 7.24
N SER A 92 17.89 9.42 6.44
CA SER A 92 17.47 10.82 6.35
C SER A 92 16.95 11.36 7.69
N ILE A 93 16.19 10.58 8.43
CA ILE A 93 15.67 10.94 9.77
C ILE A 93 16.82 11.06 10.77
N THR A 94 17.76 10.12 10.75
CA THR A 94 18.89 10.09 11.68
C THR A 94 19.86 11.28 11.45
N GLU A 95 20.11 11.62 10.19
CA GLU A 95 21.00 12.73 9.82
C GLU A 95 20.35 14.10 10.06
N ASN A 96 19.03 14.17 10.01
CA ASN A 96 18.26 15.40 10.19
C ASN A 96 17.10 15.19 11.16
N PRO A 97 17.38 14.92 12.44
CA PRO A 97 16.34 14.81 13.44
C PRO A 97 15.66 16.18 13.57
N GLY A 98 14.39 16.26 13.20
CA GLY A 98 13.63 17.48 13.36
C GLY A 98 13.55 17.92 14.82
N LYS A 99 13.31 19.20 15.06
CA LYS A 99 12.95 19.66 16.40
C LYS A 99 11.48 19.29 16.62
N VAL A 100 11.21 18.61 17.72
CA VAL A 100 9.84 18.34 18.14
C VAL A 100 9.26 19.66 18.70
N ASP A 101 8.20 20.15 18.07
CA ASP A 101 7.42 21.25 18.62
C ASP A 101 6.37 20.66 19.58
N GLU A 102 6.70 20.62 20.86
CA GLU A 102 5.83 20.08 21.90
C GLU A 102 4.49 20.83 21.99
N THR A 103 4.43 22.08 21.53
CA THR A 103 3.19 22.86 21.53
C THR A 103 2.18 22.39 20.49
N MET A 104 2.61 21.63 19.48
CA MET A 104 1.72 21.04 18.48
C MET A 104 0.85 19.94 19.07
N VAL A 105 1.35 19.20 20.07
CA VAL A 105 0.59 18.11 20.70
C VAL A 105 -0.57 18.66 21.52
N GLU A 106 -0.38 19.81 22.19
CA GLU A 106 -1.42 20.47 22.97
C GLU A 106 -2.59 21.02 22.14
N LYS A 107 -2.37 21.21 20.83
CA LYS A 107 -3.38 21.72 19.90
C LYS A 107 -4.20 20.62 19.22
N LEU A 108 -3.89 19.35 19.48
CA LEU A 108 -4.64 18.23 18.90
C LEU A 108 -5.99 18.10 19.61
N ASP A 109 -7.06 18.42 18.90
CA ASP A 109 -8.41 18.10 19.35
C ASP A 109 -8.70 16.61 19.09
N LEU A 110 -8.57 15.81 20.14
CA LEU A 110 -8.80 14.37 20.07
C LEU A 110 -10.29 14.01 20.03
N ASN A 111 -11.19 14.93 20.38
CA ASN A 111 -12.64 14.65 20.43
C ASN A 111 -13.19 14.29 19.05
N LYS A 112 -12.60 14.81 17.98
CA LYS A 112 -12.99 14.46 16.60
C LYS A 112 -12.75 12.99 16.23
N TYR A 113 -11.97 12.25 17.03
CA TYR A 113 -11.67 10.84 16.83
C TYR A 113 -12.52 9.91 17.73
N GLU A 114 -13.44 10.44 18.52
CA GLU A 114 -14.30 9.62 19.40
C GLU A 114 -15.33 8.81 18.62
N ASP A 115 -15.87 9.37 17.53
CA ASP A 115 -16.79 8.67 16.64
C ASP A 115 -16.05 8.15 15.39
N LEU A 116 -15.49 6.95 15.52
CA LEU A 116 -14.71 6.32 14.44
C LEU A 116 -15.56 5.97 13.21
N ASP A 117 -16.83 5.65 13.38
CA ASP A 117 -17.68 5.28 12.24
C ASP A 117 -18.04 6.52 11.42
N LYS A 118 -18.37 7.62 12.07
CA LYS A 118 -18.56 8.91 11.40
C LYS A 118 -17.29 9.35 10.67
N LEU A 119 -16.14 9.25 11.32
CA LEU A 119 -14.86 9.62 10.74
C LEU A 119 -14.51 8.77 9.49
N ARG A 120 -14.81 7.47 9.53
CA ARG A 120 -14.63 6.58 8.38
C ARG A 120 -15.48 6.98 7.18
N GLU A 121 -16.75 7.30 7.40
CA GLU A 121 -17.63 7.73 6.31
C GLU A 121 -17.21 9.10 5.75
N GLU A 122 -16.75 10.02 6.59
CA GLU A 122 -16.22 11.31 6.15
C GLU A 122 -14.95 11.11 5.28
N TYR A 123 -14.00 10.28 5.71
CA TYR A 123 -12.79 10.00 4.93
C TYR A 123 -13.08 9.23 3.64
N LYS A 124 -14.00 8.26 3.69
CA LYS A 124 -14.43 7.54 2.50
C LYS A 124 -15.04 8.50 1.46
N LYS A 125 -15.90 9.40 1.89
CA LYS A 125 -16.48 10.42 1.03
C LYS A 125 -15.39 11.31 0.42
N LEU A 126 -14.45 11.80 1.24
CA LEU A 126 -13.35 12.65 0.77
C LEU A 126 -12.53 11.96 -0.33
N VAL A 127 -12.21 10.67 -0.15
CA VAL A 127 -11.46 9.87 -1.14
C VAL A 127 -12.26 9.70 -2.43
N LEU A 128 -13.56 9.39 -2.33
CA LEU A 128 -14.41 9.20 -3.51
C LEU A 128 -14.60 10.51 -4.29
N ASP A 129 -14.80 11.62 -3.60
CA ASP A 129 -14.94 12.95 -4.21
C ASP A 129 -13.64 13.33 -4.95
N GLU A 130 -12.47 13.04 -4.38
CA GLU A 130 -11.18 13.31 -5.02
C GLU A 130 -10.94 12.42 -6.23
N ILE A 131 -11.31 11.13 -6.17
CA ILE A 131 -11.24 10.23 -7.31
C ILE A 131 -12.09 10.74 -8.47
N GLU A 132 -13.30 11.21 -8.19
CA GLU A 132 -14.19 11.74 -9.22
C GLU A 132 -13.65 13.04 -9.81
N ARG A 133 -13.16 13.95 -8.97
CA ARG A 133 -12.49 15.18 -9.41
C ARG A 133 -11.33 14.90 -10.39
N VAL A 134 -10.48 13.92 -10.07
CA VAL A 134 -9.34 13.55 -10.93
C VAL A 134 -9.79 12.91 -12.24
N LYS A 135 -10.84 12.07 -12.21
CA LYS A 135 -11.43 11.50 -13.43
C LYS A 135 -11.98 12.56 -14.37
N GLU A 136 -12.67 13.55 -13.83
CA GLU A 136 -13.23 14.65 -14.61
C GLU A 136 -12.13 15.53 -15.23
N ALA A 137 -11.08 15.83 -14.46
CA ALA A 137 -9.95 16.61 -14.94
C ALA A 137 -9.27 15.91 -16.14
N ARG A 138 -9.05 14.58 -16.07
CA ARG A 138 -8.43 13.81 -17.16
C ARG A 138 -9.28 13.77 -18.44
N LYS A 139 -10.61 13.73 -18.33
CA LYS A 139 -11.49 13.78 -19.51
C LYS A 139 -11.39 15.11 -20.26
N GLY A 140 -11.03 16.20 -19.56
CA GLY A 140 -10.79 17.49 -20.19
C GLY A 140 -9.43 17.63 -20.90
N GLU A 141 -8.47 16.77 -20.58
CA GLU A 141 -7.14 16.77 -21.20
C GLU A 141 -7.06 15.88 -22.47
N GLU A 142 -8.01 14.98 -22.66
CA GLU A 142 -8.09 14.08 -23.83
C GLU A 142 -8.92 14.68 -25.00
N GLN A 143 -9.41 15.91 -24.90
CA GLN A 143 -10.08 16.68 -25.95
C GLN A 143 -9.18 17.80 -26.49
#